data_07815c1acf5d2d397f6dbe3ea1ed1d68
#
_entry.id   07815c1acf5d2d397f6dbe3ea1ed1d68
#
_cell.length_a   1.000
_cell.length_b   1.000
_cell.length_c   1.000
_cell.angle_alpha   90.00
_cell.angle_beta   90.00
_cell.angle_gamma   90.00
#
_symmetry.space_group_name_H-M   'P 1'
#
loop_
_entity.id
_entity.type
_entity.pdbx_description
1 polymer ?
#
loop_
_entity_poly.entity_id
_entity_poly.type
_entity_poly.pdbx_seq_one_letter_code
_entity_poly.pdbx_strand_id
1 'polypeptide(L)'
;KVCDFVFVCVPTPMNKDGSCYLGIVEEVVNQLISLGLDNESIVVRSTVPVGTSKNLGVSFMPEFLTEANWEEDFKNNNLRIIGLQDTSYSNQLKFTNLFQSAKDCGKINESLCCFCSTDEAELAKLVRNCFLALKVSFFNEIEDFCSKSNIDYKMVSSLACQDSRIGESHTQVPGPDGQRGYGGT
;
A
#
# COMPACT_ATOMS: atom_id res chain seq x y z
N LYS A 1 21.56 -2.63 20.10
CA LYS A 1 20.15 -2.53 20.55
C LYS A 1 19.39 -3.53 19.69
N VAL A 2 18.83 -4.57 20.29
CA VAL A 2 18.02 -5.55 19.58
C VAL A 2 16.66 -4.89 19.34
N CYS A 3 16.17 -4.90 18.13
CA CYS A 3 14.79 -4.52 17.79
C CYS A 3 14.03 -5.76 17.37
N ASP A 4 12.73 -5.80 17.62
CA ASP A 4 11.88 -6.93 17.26
C ASP A 4 11.51 -6.95 15.77
N PHE A 5 11.45 -5.76 15.15
CA PHE A 5 11.14 -5.61 13.73
C PHE A 5 11.94 -4.47 13.09
N VAL A 6 12.27 -4.63 11.82
CA VAL A 6 12.80 -3.58 10.95
C VAL A 6 11.91 -3.45 9.71
N PHE A 7 11.30 -2.28 9.53
CA PHE A 7 10.47 -1.98 8.38
C PHE A 7 11.30 -1.32 7.28
N VAL A 8 11.37 -1.96 6.12
CA VAL A 8 12.09 -1.47 4.94
C VAL A 8 11.13 -0.68 4.05
N CYS A 9 11.30 0.63 4.04
CA CYS A 9 10.45 1.59 3.33
C CYS A 9 11.33 2.44 2.38
N VAL A 10 11.92 1.81 1.38
CA VAL A 10 12.85 2.44 0.45
C VAL A 10 12.22 2.63 -0.93
N PRO A 11 12.72 3.60 -1.75
CA PRO A 11 12.22 3.79 -3.11
C PRO A 11 12.44 2.56 -3.98
N THR A 12 11.48 2.30 -4.87
CA THR A 12 11.54 1.27 -5.92
C THR A 12 11.28 1.91 -7.28
N PRO A 13 12.27 2.66 -7.83
CA PRO A 13 12.07 3.40 -9.06
C PRO A 13 11.88 2.48 -10.26
N MET A 14 11.25 3.02 -11.29
CA MET A 14 11.04 2.31 -12.56
C MET A 14 12.31 2.33 -13.42
N ASN A 15 12.70 1.19 -13.94
CA ASN A 15 13.73 1.07 -14.96
C ASN A 15 13.26 1.64 -16.31
N LYS A 16 14.19 1.83 -17.24
CA LYS A 16 13.88 2.34 -18.61
C LYS A 16 12.95 1.43 -19.40
N ASP A 17 12.92 0.15 -19.10
CA ASP A 17 12.05 -0.85 -19.72
C ASP A 17 10.68 -0.99 -19.06
N GLY A 18 10.40 -0.18 -18.04
CA GLY A 18 9.17 -0.22 -17.26
C GLY A 18 9.17 -1.21 -16.08
N SER A 19 10.21 -2.01 -15.91
CA SER A 19 10.34 -2.91 -14.76
C SER A 19 10.65 -2.15 -13.48
N CYS A 20 10.34 -2.76 -12.32
CA CYS A 20 10.68 -2.23 -11.02
C CYS A 20 12.16 -2.48 -10.68
N TYR A 21 12.89 -1.43 -10.30
CA TYR A 21 14.28 -1.57 -9.83
C TYR A 21 14.30 -2.00 -8.37
N LEU A 22 14.73 -3.22 -8.11
CA LEU A 22 14.74 -3.83 -6.79
C LEU A 22 16.07 -3.69 -6.04
N GLY A 23 17.14 -3.24 -6.72
CA GLY A 23 18.49 -3.23 -6.14
C GLY A 23 18.60 -2.54 -4.79
N ILE A 24 17.82 -1.46 -4.55
CA ILE A 24 17.84 -0.76 -3.26
C ILE A 24 17.23 -1.63 -2.14
N VAL A 25 16.10 -2.28 -2.43
CA VAL A 25 15.43 -3.17 -1.45
C VAL A 25 16.33 -4.36 -1.13
N GLU A 26 16.90 -5.00 -2.17
CA GLU A 26 17.78 -6.17 -2.03
C GLU A 26 19.04 -5.82 -1.23
N GLU A 27 19.67 -4.69 -1.52
CA GLU A 27 20.85 -4.22 -0.80
C GLU A 27 20.56 -4.01 0.69
N VAL A 28 19.49 -3.29 1.01
CA VAL A 28 19.11 -3.01 2.41
C VAL A 28 18.77 -4.30 3.15
N VAL A 29 17.98 -5.20 2.56
CA VAL A 29 17.63 -6.48 3.18
C VAL A 29 18.89 -7.31 3.42
N ASN A 30 19.80 -7.44 2.44
CA ASN A 30 21.04 -8.19 2.58
C ASN A 30 21.95 -7.59 3.67
N GLN A 31 22.03 -6.27 3.79
CA GLN A 31 22.76 -5.61 4.87
C GLN A 31 22.18 -5.96 6.25
N LEU A 32 20.83 -5.93 6.40
CA LEU A 32 20.17 -6.29 7.66
C LEU A 32 20.44 -7.74 8.05
N ILE A 33 20.36 -8.67 7.10
CA ILE A 33 20.70 -10.09 7.31
C ILE A 33 22.16 -10.23 7.72
N SER A 34 23.09 -9.51 7.07
CA SER A 34 24.52 -9.56 7.41
C SER A 34 24.84 -9.02 8.81
N LEU A 35 23.98 -8.16 9.35
CA LEU A 35 24.05 -7.67 10.73
C LEU A 35 23.47 -8.66 11.75
N GLY A 36 23.00 -9.82 11.31
CA GLY A 36 22.46 -10.89 12.16
C GLY A 36 21.00 -10.71 12.56
N LEU A 37 20.24 -9.89 11.81
CA LEU A 37 18.80 -9.84 12.02
C LEU A 37 18.15 -11.12 11.49
N ASP A 38 17.15 -11.60 12.21
CA ASP A 38 16.29 -12.68 11.78
C ASP A 38 15.43 -12.22 10.58
N ASN A 39 15.42 -13.01 9.53
CA ASN A 39 14.71 -12.71 8.30
C ASN A 39 13.21 -12.40 8.54
N GLU A 40 12.57 -13.13 9.45
CA GLU A 40 11.16 -12.93 9.81
C GLU A 40 10.89 -11.57 10.48
N SER A 41 11.93 -10.98 11.08
CA SER A 41 11.88 -9.65 11.69
C SER A 41 12.07 -8.51 10.68
N ILE A 42 12.47 -8.81 9.45
CA ILE A 42 12.61 -7.84 8.36
C ILE A 42 11.29 -7.80 7.59
N VAL A 43 10.69 -6.62 7.50
CA VAL A 43 9.38 -6.40 6.90
C VAL A 43 9.49 -5.39 5.75
N VAL A 44 9.37 -5.84 4.52
CA VAL A 44 9.33 -4.96 3.35
C VAL A 44 7.96 -4.29 3.27
N ARG A 45 7.94 -2.96 3.05
CA ARG A 45 6.73 -2.17 2.82
C ARG A 45 6.72 -1.46 1.47
N SER A 46 7.88 -1.36 0.84
CA SER A 46 8.01 -0.79 -0.51
C SER A 46 7.11 -1.51 -1.50
N THR A 47 6.69 -0.82 -2.55
CA THR A 47 5.92 -1.45 -3.64
C THR A 47 6.88 -2.28 -4.49
N VAL A 48 6.67 -3.58 -4.49
CA VAL A 48 7.52 -4.56 -5.20
C VAL A 48 6.68 -5.52 -6.02
N PRO A 49 7.23 -6.14 -7.07
CA PRO A 49 6.59 -7.23 -7.81
C PRO A 49 6.31 -8.44 -6.92
N VAL A 50 5.29 -9.21 -7.29
CA VAL A 50 4.94 -10.46 -6.60
C VAL A 50 6.11 -11.44 -6.61
N GLY A 51 6.39 -12.04 -5.46
CA GLY A 51 7.48 -12.99 -5.24
C GLY A 51 8.76 -12.36 -4.71
N THR A 52 8.87 -11.02 -4.65
CA THR A 52 10.08 -10.34 -4.18
C THR A 52 10.41 -10.71 -2.74
N SER A 53 9.47 -10.53 -1.81
CA SER A 53 9.71 -10.83 -0.39
C SER A 53 9.94 -12.31 -0.15
N LYS A 54 9.26 -13.18 -0.92
CA LYS A 54 9.49 -14.62 -0.89
C LYS A 54 10.92 -14.98 -1.28
N ASN A 55 11.42 -14.41 -2.37
CA ASN A 55 12.78 -14.65 -2.84
C ASN A 55 13.85 -14.15 -1.85
N LEU A 56 13.56 -13.04 -1.15
CA LEU A 56 14.43 -12.49 -0.12
C LEU A 56 14.28 -13.21 1.24
N GLY A 57 13.28 -14.07 1.39
CA GLY A 57 13.01 -14.80 2.63
C GLY A 57 12.50 -13.93 3.77
N VAL A 58 11.87 -12.78 3.49
CA VAL A 58 11.44 -11.78 4.49
C VAL A 58 9.93 -11.62 4.50
N SER A 59 9.40 -10.94 5.52
CA SER A 59 7.97 -10.61 5.62
C SER A 59 7.60 -9.40 4.74
N PHE A 60 6.32 -9.28 4.40
CA PHE A 60 5.79 -8.15 3.64
C PHE A 60 4.57 -7.55 4.34
N MET A 61 4.50 -6.23 4.40
CA MET A 61 3.33 -5.52 4.94
C MET A 61 2.99 -4.33 4.05
N PRO A 62 1.97 -4.45 3.17
CA PRO A 62 1.56 -3.34 2.31
C PRO A 62 1.14 -2.12 3.10
N GLU A 63 1.37 -0.95 2.54
CA GLU A 63 0.81 0.29 3.03
C GLU A 63 -0.17 0.85 1.99
N PHE A 64 -1.20 1.54 2.48
CA PHE A 64 -2.28 2.12 1.68
C PHE A 64 -2.55 3.56 2.14
N LEU A 65 -1.48 4.29 2.42
CA LEU A 65 -1.53 5.63 2.96
C LEU A 65 -1.64 6.65 1.83
N THR A 66 -2.40 7.71 2.06
CA THR A 66 -2.38 8.87 1.18
C THR A 66 -1.30 9.84 1.65
N GLU A 67 -0.63 10.53 0.73
CA GLU A 67 0.44 11.48 1.11
C GLU A 67 -0.08 12.60 2.02
N ALA A 68 -1.29 13.07 1.77
CA ALA A 68 -1.88 14.18 2.52
C ALA A 68 -2.30 13.81 3.95
N ASN A 69 -2.71 12.54 4.20
CA ASN A 69 -3.32 12.13 5.46
C ASN A 69 -2.70 10.86 6.04
N TRP A 70 -1.43 10.58 5.74
CA TRP A 70 -0.75 9.32 6.08
C TRP A 70 -0.83 8.95 7.56
N GLU A 71 -0.78 9.93 8.46
CA GLU A 71 -0.84 9.69 9.91
C GLU A 71 -2.23 9.19 10.34
N GLU A 72 -3.28 9.88 9.89
CA GLU A 72 -4.66 9.50 10.17
C GLU A 72 -5.04 8.17 9.49
N ASP A 73 -4.60 7.98 8.25
CA ASP A 73 -4.80 6.71 7.52
C ASP A 73 -4.12 5.54 8.25
N PHE A 74 -2.91 5.76 8.78
CA PHE A 74 -2.23 4.74 9.56
C PHE A 74 -2.93 4.44 10.88
N LYS A 75 -3.37 5.47 11.62
CA LYS A 75 -4.08 5.31 12.90
C LYS A 75 -5.43 4.63 12.73
N ASN A 76 -6.16 5.00 11.69
CA ASN A 76 -7.53 4.56 11.43
C ASN A 76 -7.62 3.29 10.58
N ASN A 77 -6.50 2.72 10.15
CA ASN A 77 -6.50 1.48 9.38
C ASN A 77 -7.00 0.31 10.23
N ASN A 78 -8.21 -0.15 9.95
CA ASN A 78 -8.89 -1.22 10.67
C ASN A 78 -8.47 -2.64 10.22
N LEU A 79 -7.67 -2.77 9.15
CA LEU A 79 -7.19 -4.05 8.63
C LEU A 79 -5.72 -3.95 8.21
N ARG A 80 -4.85 -4.67 8.90
CA ARG A 80 -3.42 -4.78 8.59
C ARG A 80 -3.14 -6.11 7.92
N ILE A 81 -2.78 -6.06 6.65
CA ILE A 81 -2.39 -7.24 5.88
C ILE A 81 -0.92 -7.52 6.16
N ILE A 82 -0.59 -8.75 6.49
CA ILE A 82 0.76 -9.17 6.84
C ILE A 82 1.06 -10.46 6.09
N GLY A 83 1.96 -10.37 5.11
CA GLY A 83 2.49 -11.48 4.34
C GLY A 83 3.65 -12.11 5.07
N LEU A 84 3.58 -13.41 5.35
CA LEU A 84 4.60 -14.18 6.05
C LEU A 84 5.16 -15.29 5.16
N GLN A 85 6.43 -15.63 5.35
CA GLN A 85 7.05 -16.82 4.75
C GLN A 85 6.47 -18.10 5.36
N ASP A 86 6.33 -18.07 6.68
CA ASP A 86 5.68 -19.11 7.46
C ASP A 86 4.55 -18.50 8.31
N THR A 87 3.33 -18.94 8.04
CA THR A 87 2.11 -18.49 8.72
C THR A 87 1.88 -19.22 10.05
N SER A 88 2.94 -19.73 10.69
CA SER A 88 2.85 -20.34 12.02
C SER A 88 2.27 -19.36 13.04
N TYR A 89 1.60 -19.92 14.06
CA TYR A 89 0.99 -19.11 15.13
C TYR A 89 2.02 -18.22 15.85
N SER A 90 3.25 -18.70 16.03
CA SER A 90 4.32 -17.94 16.69
C SER A 90 4.67 -16.67 15.93
N ASN A 91 4.75 -16.73 14.60
CA ASN A 91 5.05 -15.57 13.76
C ASN A 91 3.88 -14.58 13.72
N GLN A 92 2.65 -15.08 13.60
CA GLN A 92 1.45 -14.25 13.69
C GLN A 92 1.37 -13.52 15.05
N LEU A 93 1.72 -14.20 16.15
CA LEU A 93 1.65 -13.64 17.50
C LEU A 93 2.62 -12.45 17.68
N LYS A 94 3.81 -12.48 17.06
CA LYS A 94 4.76 -11.35 17.11
C LYS A 94 4.11 -10.05 16.57
N PHE A 95 3.49 -10.12 15.39
CA PHE A 95 2.80 -8.96 14.79
C PHE A 95 1.54 -8.56 15.57
N THR A 96 0.76 -9.53 16.02
CA THR A 96 -0.42 -9.26 16.82
C THR A 96 -0.04 -8.48 18.10
N ASN A 97 1.01 -8.89 18.79
CA ASN A 97 1.49 -8.22 19.99
C ASN A 97 2.02 -6.81 19.70
N LEU A 98 2.72 -6.61 18.56
CA LEU A 98 3.18 -5.28 18.15
C LEU A 98 2.00 -4.31 18.01
N PHE A 99 0.97 -4.69 17.27
CA PHE A 99 -0.18 -3.81 17.03
C PHE A 99 -1.09 -3.68 18.25
N GLN A 100 -1.21 -4.72 19.07
CA GLN A 100 -1.92 -4.63 20.35
C GLN A 100 -1.22 -3.63 21.29
N SER A 101 0.10 -3.70 21.40
CA SER A 101 0.89 -2.74 22.19
C SER A 101 0.74 -1.31 21.68
N ALA A 102 0.73 -1.11 20.36
CA ALA A 102 0.51 0.21 19.76
C ALA A 102 -0.90 0.75 20.07
N LYS A 103 -1.93 -0.11 20.05
CA LYS A 103 -3.30 0.22 20.46
C LYS A 103 -3.37 0.60 21.93
N ASP A 104 -2.79 -0.23 22.81
CA ASP A 104 -2.81 -0.01 24.27
C ASP A 104 -2.10 1.30 24.65
N CYS A 105 -1.09 1.70 23.88
CA CYS A 105 -0.42 3.00 24.00
C CYS A 105 -1.17 4.16 23.32
N GLY A 106 -2.35 3.95 22.75
CA GLY A 106 -3.13 4.98 22.06
C GLY A 106 -2.50 5.53 20.77
N LYS A 107 -1.59 4.75 20.15
CA LYS A 107 -0.91 5.16 18.90
C LYS A 107 -1.69 4.80 17.65
N ILE A 108 -2.55 3.80 17.72
CA ILE A 108 -3.45 3.38 16.65
C ILE A 108 -4.82 3.06 17.24
N ASN A 109 -5.84 3.09 16.40
CA ASN A 109 -7.16 2.60 16.72
C ASN A 109 -7.22 1.07 16.62
N GLU A 110 -8.39 0.48 16.88
CA GLU A 110 -8.57 -0.96 16.74
C GLU A 110 -8.26 -1.41 15.32
N SER A 111 -7.51 -2.51 15.20
CA SER A 111 -7.09 -3.01 13.91
C SER A 111 -6.97 -4.53 13.94
N LEU A 112 -7.55 -5.19 12.94
CA LEU A 112 -7.41 -6.62 12.74
C LEU A 112 -6.13 -6.92 11.95
N CYS A 113 -5.36 -7.91 12.37
CA CYS A 113 -4.27 -8.46 11.57
C CYS A 113 -4.81 -9.58 10.68
N CYS A 114 -4.62 -9.44 9.38
CA CYS A 114 -4.93 -10.47 8.39
C CYS A 114 -3.61 -11.07 7.89
N PHE A 115 -3.39 -12.34 8.16
CA PHE A 115 -2.17 -13.05 7.79
C PHE A 115 -2.39 -13.87 6.52
N CYS A 116 -1.45 -13.76 5.59
CA CYS A 116 -1.45 -14.46 4.31
C CYS A 116 -0.01 -14.73 3.86
N SER A 117 0.19 -15.32 2.68
CA SER A 117 1.51 -15.42 2.06
C SER A 117 2.03 -14.06 1.61
N THR A 118 3.34 -13.92 1.48
CA THR A 118 3.96 -12.70 0.94
C THR A 118 3.47 -12.38 -0.47
N ASP A 119 3.31 -13.41 -1.31
CA ASP A 119 2.83 -13.27 -2.70
C ASP A 119 1.40 -12.68 -2.74
N GLU A 120 0.51 -13.14 -1.84
CA GLU A 120 -0.86 -12.63 -1.73
C GLU A 120 -0.89 -11.17 -1.25
N ALA A 121 -0.06 -10.83 -0.26
CA ALA A 121 0.02 -9.49 0.28
C ALA A 121 0.59 -8.48 -0.74
N GLU A 122 1.64 -8.86 -1.49
CA GLU A 122 2.22 -8.07 -2.58
C GLU A 122 1.21 -7.87 -3.70
N LEU A 123 0.53 -8.93 -4.13
CA LEU A 123 -0.51 -8.85 -5.16
C LEU A 123 -1.67 -7.95 -4.72
N ALA A 124 -2.13 -8.07 -3.48
CA ALA A 124 -3.21 -7.23 -2.95
C ALA A 124 -2.87 -5.73 -3.04
N LYS A 125 -1.60 -5.33 -2.75
CA LYS A 125 -1.13 -3.95 -2.93
C LYS A 125 -1.21 -3.52 -4.39
N LEU A 126 -0.69 -4.34 -5.30
CA LEU A 126 -0.69 -4.02 -6.72
C LEU A 126 -2.10 -3.91 -7.29
N VAL A 127 -3.00 -4.85 -6.94
CA VAL A 127 -4.42 -4.84 -7.37
C VAL A 127 -5.10 -3.54 -6.95
N ARG A 128 -4.93 -3.11 -5.68
CA ARG A 128 -5.54 -1.85 -5.21
C ARG A 128 -5.01 -0.65 -5.98
N ASN A 129 -3.69 -0.54 -6.13
CA ASN A 129 -3.09 0.58 -6.85
C ASN A 129 -3.51 0.62 -8.32
N CYS A 130 -3.50 -0.53 -9.01
CA CYS A 130 -3.93 -0.61 -10.40
C CYS A 130 -5.42 -0.26 -10.56
N PHE A 131 -6.28 -0.75 -9.66
CA PHE A 131 -7.70 -0.42 -9.69
C PHE A 131 -7.96 1.09 -9.52
N LEU A 132 -7.27 1.72 -8.57
CA LEU A 132 -7.40 3.16 -8.34
C LEU A 132 -6.87 3.98 -9.51
N ALA A 133 -5.76 3.56 -10.13
CA ALA A 133 -5.23 4.17 -11.34
C ALA A 133 -6.21 4.07 -12.52
N LEU A 134 -6.85 2.90 -12.71
CA LEU A 134 -7.90 2.72 -13.71
C LEU A 134 -9.10 3.64 -13.44
N LYS A 135 -9.48 3.79 -12.18
CA LYS A 135 -10.59 4.67 -11.80
C LYS A 135 -10.27 6.13 -12.13
N VAL A 136 -9.07 6.62 -11.81
CA VAL A 136 -8.63 7.97 -12.21
C VAL A 136 -8.66 8.14 -13.73
N SER A 137 -8.13 7.18 -14.47
CA SER A 137 -8.16 7.21 -15.94
C SER A 137 -9.58 7.26 -16.49
N PHE A 138 -10.48 6.44 -15.95
CA PHE A 138 -11.89 6.42 -16.36
C PHE A 138 -12.56 7.78 -16.13
N PHE A 139 -12.40 8.40 -14.96
CA PHE A 139 -13.02 9.69 -14.68
C PHE A 139 -12.40 10.85 -15.47
N ASN A 140 -11.13 10.76 -15.86
CA ASN A 140 -10.53 11.68 -16.81
C ASN A 140 -11.21 11.63 -18.18
N GLU A 141 -11.53 10.44 -18.70
CA GLU A 141 -12.25 10.27 -19.96
C GLU A 141 -13.69 10.83 -19.88
N ILE A 142 -14.37 10.62 -18.74
CA ILE A 142 -15.71 11.19 -18.52
C ILE A 142 -15.66 12.72 -18.47
N GLU A 143 -14.63 13.30 -17.83
CA GLU A 143 -14.46 14.77 -17.80
C GLU A 143 -14.21 15.30 -19.21
N ASP A 144 -13.35 14.67 -20.01
CA ASP A 144 -13.11 15.06 -21.40
C ASP A 144 -14.40 14.99 -22.26
N PHE A 145 -15.22 13.98 -22.04
CA PHE A 145 -16.54 13.88 -22.70
C PHE A 145 -17.48 15.03 -22.28
N CYS A 146 -17.57 15.31 -20.99
CA CYS A 146 -18.40 16.37 -20.44
C CYS A 146 -17.98 17.73 -20.99
N SER A 147 -16.69 18.01 -20.99
CA SER A 147 -16.13 19.27 -21.54
C SER A 147 -16.47 19.45 -23.02
N LYS A 148 -16.34 18.40 -23.84
CA LYS A 148 -16.68 18.43 -25.27
C LYS A 148 -18.18 18.56 -25.54
N SER A 149 -19.02 18.10 -24.61
CA SER A 149 -20.48 18.05 -24.75
C SER A 149 -21.19 19.20 -24.02
N ASN A 150 -20.44 20.11 -23.40
CA ASN A 150 -20.97 21.21 -22.57
C ASN A 150 -21.85 20.69 -21.41
N ILE A 151 -21.41 19.62 -20.75
CA ILE A 151 -22.07 18.99 -19.60
C ILE A 151 -21.26 19.30 -18.34
N ASP A 152 -21.90 19.54 -17.20
CA ASP A 152 -21.20 19.76 -15.94
C ASP A 152 -20.66 18.44 -15.37
N TYR A 153 -19.35 18.27 -15.46
CA TYR A 153 -18.65 17.09 -14.92
C TYR A 153 -18.89 16.90 -13.42
N LYS A 154 -18.87 17.97 -12.62
CA LYS A 154 -19.05 17.88 -11.17
C LYS A 154 -20.41 17.30 -10.81
N MET A 155 -21.45 17.73 -11.53
CA MET A 155 -22.79 17.17 -11.35
C MET A 155 -22.83 15.69 -11.76
N VAL A 156 -22.28 15.34 -12.92
CA VAL A 156 -22.23 13.94 -13.40
C VAL A 156 -21.49 13.03 -12.42
N SER A 157 -20.31 13.43 -11.99
CA SER A 157 -19.51 12.63 -11.05
C SER A 157 -20.22 12.47 -9.71
N SER A 158 -20.81 13.56 -9.17
CA SER A 158 -21.57 13.52 -7.91
C SER A 158 -22.76 12.55 -7.99
N LEU A 159 -23.54 12.60 -9.06
CA LEU A 159 -24.68 11.70 -9.26
C LEU A 159 -24.24 10.23 -9.43
N ALA A 160 -23.19 9.97 -10.22
CA ALA A 160 -22.68 8.63 -10.44
C ALA A 160 -22.12 8.01 -9.15
N CYS A 161 -21.44 8.81 -8.33
CA CYS A 161 -20.80 8.36 -7.09
C CYS A 161 -21.78 8.16 -5.91
N GLN A 162 -23.09 8.49 -6.06
CA GLN A 162 -24.13 8.08 -5.10
C GLN A 162 -24.23 6.54 -5.00
N ASP A 163 -23.86 5.83 -6.04
CA ASP A 163 -23.71 4.38 -5.96
C ASP A 163 -22.44 4.05 -5.15
N SER A 164 -22.62 3.43 -3.96
CA SER A 164 -21.54 3.08 -3.06
C SER A 164 -20.52 2.10 -3.68
N ARG A 165 -20.90 1.37 -4.73
CA ARG A 165 -19.97 0.50 -5.49
C ARG A 165 -18.97 1.30 -6.30
N ILE A 166 -19.28 2.57 -6.63
CA ILE A 166 -18.40 3.53 -7.31
C ILE A 166 -17.65 4.35 -6.27
N GLY A 167 -18.39 5.08 -5.40
CA GLY A 167 -17.84 5.94 -4.36
C GLY A 167 -17.07 7.14 -4.91
N GLU A 168 -16.83 8.16 -4.09
CA GLU A 168 -16.28 9.45 -4.49
C GLU A 168 -14.76 9.51 -4.59
N SER A 169 -14.04 8.57 -3.92
CA SER A 169 -12.58 8.59 -3.92
C SER A 169 -12.01 8.46 -5.34
N HIS A 170 -10.96 9.22 -5.67
CA HIS A 170 -10.25 9.16 -6.96
C HIS A 170 -11.11 9.53 -8.19
N THR A 171 -12.11 10.40 -8.01
CA THR A 171 -12.99 10.86 -9.10
C THR A 171 -12.81 12.34 -9.42
N GLN A 172 -12.03 13.07 -8.62
CA GLN A 172 -11.76 14.48 -8.87
C GLN A 172 -10.84 14.65 -10.09
N VAL A 173 -11.21 15.53 -11.01
CA VAL A 173 -10.41 15.88 -12.20
C VAL A 173 -10.34 17.41 -12.32
N PRO A 174 -9.13 18.03 -12.37
CA PRO A 174 -7.84 17.40 -12.06
C PRO A 174 -7.79 16.93 -10.60
N GLY A 175 -6.85 16.04 -10.29
CA GLY A 175 -6.62 15.54 -8.94
C GLY A 175 -6.23 16.64 -7.94
N PRO A 176 -6.09 16.33 -6.64
CA PRO A 176 -5.71 17.31 -5.62
C PRO A 176 -4.37 18.00 -5.87
N ASP A 177 -3.46 17.32 -6.57
CA ASP A 177 -2.15 17.84 -7.02
C ASP A 177 -2.23 18.72 -8.29
N GLY A 178 -3.42 18.92 -8.85
CA GLY A 178 -3.64 19.63 -10.11
C GLY A 178 -3.28 18.83 -11.36
N GLN A 179 -2.91 17.57 -11.24
CA GLN A 179 -2.56 16.68 -12.33
C GLN A 179 -3.73 15.76 -12.70
N ARG A 180 -3.62 15.12 -13.87
CA ARG A 180 -4.61 14.12 -14.33
C ARG A 180 -4.13 12.67 -14.16
N GLY A 181 -2.92 12.49 -13.63
CA GLY A 181 -2.34 11.18 -13.35
C GLY A 181 -2.70 10.65 -11.98
N TYR A 182 -2.40 9.39 -11.75
CA TYR A 182 -2.61 8.72 -10.45
C TYR A 182 -1.49 9.04 -9.43
N GLY A 183 -0.40 9.65 -9.84
CA GLY A 183 0.70 9.98 -8.96
C GLY A 183 0.31 11.02 -7.90
N GLY A 184 0.69 10.81 -6.64
CA GLY A 184 0.46 11.75 -5.54
C GLY A 184 -0.97 11.80 -5.00
N THR A 185 -1.75 10.77 -5.25
CA THR A 185 -3.13 10.66 -4.70
C THR A 185 -3.18 9.79 -3.45
#